data_eb753f568ffc1ec3cd06cffd146796a0
#
_entry.id   eb753f568ffc1ec3cd06cffd146796a0
#
_cell.length_a   1.000
_cell.length_b   1.000
_cell.length_c   1.000
_cell.angle_alpha   90.00
_cell.angle_beta   90.00
_cell.angle_gamma   90.00
#
_symmetry.space_group_name_H-M   'P 1'
#
loop_
_entity.id
_entity.type
_entity.pdbx_description
1 polymer ?
#
loop_
_entity_poly.entity_id
_entity_poly.type
_entity_poly.pdbx_seq_one_letter_code
_entity_poly.pdbx_strand_id
1 'polypeptide(L)'
;MMGRFVVRRFALLLVAMALLSTTGCASSISSWIVSTRNHQGDIALAHGNSTDASVAYQLALRVAPANAHARAGLVTVQVRIAQTLFTASRFDDAVKALEVANKYASSDVRIEALHSQIEQAEIKRDIVVSNYPSYRETGAALRRSFAGVKTQSLEIAAALHRFDYTYDSTELTLAIRQSYELSSQVTRLTDRLLQYRQLVDSGIPENVDSTAITPPSSLLPLP
;
A
#
# COMPACT_ATOMS: atom_id res chain seq x y z
N MET A 1 -47.15 25.64 -52.80
CA MET A 1 -46.63 25.81 -51.43
C MET A 1 -46.27 24.49 -50.69
N MET A 2 -46.46 23.36 -51.29
CA MET A 2 -46.33 22.01 -50.65
C MET A 2 -44.88 21.48 -50.55
N GLY A 3 -43.97 21.94 -51.41
CA GLY A 3 -42.59 21.39 -51.43
C GLY A 3 -41.68 21.79 -50.26
N ARG A 4 -41.89 22.95 -49.63
CA ARG A 4 -41.05 23.43 -48.50
C ARG A 4 -41.25 22.68 -47.19
N PHE A 5 -42.46 22.11 -47.00
CA PHE A 5 -42.76 21.31 -45.78
C PHE A 5 -42.15 19.91 -45.84
N VAL A 6 -42.10 19.29 -46.99
CA VAL A 6 -41.53 17.96 -47.19
C VAL A 6 -40.02 18.00 -47.02
N VAL A 7 -39.32 18.99 -47.61
CA VAL A 7 -37.87 19.17 -47.47
C VAL A 7 -37.45 19.42 -46.01
N ARG A 8 -38.26 20.18 -45.25
CA ARG A 8 -38.00 20.48 -43.84
C ARG A 8 -38.16 19.25 -42.94
N ARG A 9 -39.09 18.38 -43.25
CA ARG A 9 -39.30 17.10 -42.50
C ARG A 9 -38.22 16.08 -42.84
N PHE A 10 -37.74 16.04 -44.10
CA PHE A 10 -36.61 15.20 -44.51
C PHE A 10 -35.27 15.67 -43.88
N ALA A 11 -35.06 16.95 -43.81
CA ALA A 11 -33.85 17.52 -43.15
C ALA A 11 -33.86 17.24 -41.65
N LEU A 12 -35.00 17.33 -40.97
CA LEU A 12 -35.12 16.98 -39.55
C LEU A 12 -34.91 15.48 -39.26
N LEU A 13 -35.38 14.60 -40.17
CA LEU A 13 -35.10 13.16 -40.07
C LEU A 13 -33.67 12.79 -40.26
N LEU A 14 -32.95 13.44 -41.19
CA LEU A 14 -31.53 13.25 -41.43
C LEU A 14 -30.66 13.75 -40.25
N VAL A 15 -31.02 14.88 -39.63
CA VAL A 15 -30.36 15.39 -38.44
C VAL A 15 -30.62 14.49 -37.25
N ALA A 16 -31.84 13.97 -37.05
CA ALA A 16 -32.15 13.01 -36.00
C ALA A 16 -31.37 11.69 -36.18
N MET A 17 -31.23 11.20 -37.39
CA MET A 17 -30.48 9.98 -37.69
C MET A 17 -28.96 10.18 -37.53
N ALA A 18 -28.43 11.35 -37.82
CA ALA A 18 -27.01 11.71 -37.57
C ALA A 18 -26.69 11.82 -36.06
N LEU A 19 -27.64 12.30 -35.23
CA LEU A 19 -27.49 12.36 -33.77
C LEU A 19 -27.55 10.98 -33.11
N LEU A 20 -28.31 10.02 -33.66
CA LEU A 20 -28.37 8.65 -33.14
C LEU A 20 -27.13 7.82 -33.45
N SER A 21 -26.37 8.15 -34.52
CA SER A 21 -25.17 7.42 -34.91
C SER A 21 -23.92 7.79 -34.08
N THR A 22 -23.91 8.91 -33.37
CA THR A 22 -22.74 9.34 -32.56
C THR A 22 -22.65 8.71 -31.19
N THR A 23 -23.72 8.10 -30.67
CA THR A 23 -23.72 7.46 -29.34
C THR A 23 -23.14 6.05 -29.32
N GLY A 24 -22.97 5.38 -30.45
CA GLY A 24 -22.52 3.98 -30.53
C GLY A 24 -21.00 3.79 -30.36
N CYS A 25 -20.16 4.72 -30.78
CA CYS A 25 -18.73 4.54 -30.76
C CYS A 25 -18.10 4.71 -29.34
N ALA A 26 -18.65 5.57 -28.51
CA ALA A 26 -18.12 5.81 -27.17
C ALA A 26 -18.29 4.61 -26.23
N SER A 27 -19.38 3.85 -26.37
CA SER A 27 -19.64 2.65 -25.56
C SER A 27 -18.72 1.47 -25.92
N SER A 28 -18.34 1.34 -27.19
CA SER A 28 -17.43 0.28 -27.64
C SER A 28 -16.00 0.50 -27.15
N ILE A 29 -15.53 1.73 -27.13
CA ILE A 29 -14.18 2.07 -26.64
C ILE A 29 -14.11 1.85 -25.11
N SER A 30 -15.12 2.29 -24.37
CA SER A 30 -15.14 2.12 -22.93
C SER A 30 -15.19 0.64 -22.52
N SER A 31 -15.99 -0.19 -23.22
CA SER A 31 -16.04 -1.64 -22.97
C SER A 31 -14.72 -2.33 -23.26
N TRP A 32 -14.04 -1.97 -24.34
CA TRP A 32 -12.73 -2.49 -24.67
C TRP A 32 -11.66 -2.10 -23.62
N ILE A 33 -11.64 -0.84 -23.17
CA ILE A 33 -10.75 -0.39 -22.09
C ILE A 33 -10.97 -1.20 -20.82
N VAL A 34 -12.24 -1.36 -20.40
CA VAL A 34 -12.59 -2.11 -19.20
C VAL A 34 -12.15 -3.58 -19.32
N SER A 35 -12.42 -4.23 -20.46
CA SER A 35 -12.00 -5.60 -20.71
C SER A 35 -10.47 -5.76 -20.65
N THR A 36 -9.74 -4.86 -21.30
CA THR A 36 -8.28 -4.87 -21.29
C THR A 36 -7.73 -4.68 -19.88
N ARG A 37 -8.29 -3.74 -19.10
CA ARG A 37 -7.85 -3.50 -17.72
C ARG A 37 -8.19 -4.66 -16.78
N ASN A 38 -9.36 -5.27 -16.93
CA ASN A 38 -9.71 -6.49 -16.19
C ASN A 38 -8.71 -7.61 -16.48
N HIS A 39 -8.41 -7.85 -17.75
CA HIS A 39 -7.45 -8.88 -18.14
C HIS A 39 -6.04 -8.62 -17.59
N GLN A 40 -5.58 -7.36 -17.61
CA GLN A 40 -4.31 -6.97 -16.99
C GLN A 40 -4.33 -7.23 -15.47
N GLY A 41 -5.44 -6.92 -14.80
CA GLY A 41 -5.64 -7.22 -13.39
C GLY A 41 -5.59 -8.70 -13.08
N ASP A 42 -6.26 -9.52 -13.90
CA ASP A 42 -6.28 -10.98 -13.74
C ASP A 42 -4.87 -11.58 -13.90
N ILE A 43 -4.12 -11.15 -14.93
CA ILE A 43 -2.74 -11.57 -15.14
C ILE A 43 -1.84 -11.17 -13.96
N ALA A 44 -1.91 -9.91 -13.53
CA ALA A 44 -1.12 -9.43 -12.40
C ALA A 44 -1.44 -10.20 -11.11
N LEU A 45 -2.72 -10.49 -10.86
CA LEU A 45 -3.17 -11.27 -9.71
C LEU A 45 -2.68 -12.73 -9.79
N ALA A 46 -2.70 -13.34 -10.95
CA ALA A 46 -2.18 -14.71 -11.18
C ALA A 46 -0.67 -14.79 -10.93
N HIS A 47 0.08 -13.74 -11.28
CA HIS A 47 1.52 -13.63 -10.99
C HIS A 47 1.83 -13.17 -9.56
N GLY A 48 0.82 -12.97 -8.70
CA GLY A 48 1.01 -12.53 -7.32
C GLY A 48 1.31 -11.04 -7.15
N ASN A 49 1.29 -10.26 -8.23
CA ASN A 49 1.52 -8.82 -8.19
C ASN A 49 0.24 -8.08 -7.81
N SER A 50 -0.05 -8.03 -6.51
CA SER A 50 -1.26 -7.40 -5.98
C SER A 50 -1.31 -5.90 -6.23
N THR A 51 -0.17 -5.22 -6.30
CA THR A 51 -0.12 -3.77 -6.55
C THR A 51 -0.61 -3.44 -7.95
N ASP A 52 -0.06 -4.08 -8.97
CA ASP A 52 -0.44 -3.83 -10.36
C ASP A 52 -1.88 -4.30 -10.63
N ALA A 53 -2.29 -5.42 -10.03
CA ALA A 53 -3.67 -5.89 -10.11
C ALA A 53 -4.65 -4.86 -9.54
N SER A 54 -4.35 -4.27 -8.37
CA SER A 54 -5.16 -3.23 -7.77
C SER A 54 -5.31 -2.01 -8.68
N VAL A 55 -4.20 -1.53 -9.25
CA VAL A 55 -4.21 -0.40 -10.18
C VAL A 55 -5.04 -0.71 -11.42
N ALA A 56 -4.88 -1.89 -12.02
CA ALA A 56 -5.61 -2.29 -13.21
C ALA A 56 -7.14 -2.31 -12.98
N TYR A 57 -7.60 -2.96 -11.90
CA TYR A 57 -9.03 -2.98 -11.56
C TYR A 57 -9.57 -1.60 -11.19
N GLN A 58 -8.81 -0.77 -10.49
CA GLN A 58 -9.22 0.62 -10.21
C GLN A 58 -9.39 1.43 -11.50
N LEU A 59 -8.49 1.26 -12.48
CA LEU A 59 -8.62 1.91 -13.79
C LEU A 59 -9.86 1.42 -14.54
N ALA A 60 -10.19 0.12 -14.47
CA ALA A 60 -11.43 -0.41 -15.03
C ALA A 60 -12.66 0.23 -14.35
N LEU A 61 -12.66 0.37 -13.03
CA LEU A 61 -13.75 0.97 -12.26
C LEU A 61 -13.90 2.48 -12.47
N ARG A 62 -12.83 3.19 -12.85
CA ARG A 62 -12.94 4.62 -13.25
C ARG A 62 -13.75 4.78 -14.53
N VAL A 63 -13.64 3.83 -15.47
CA VAL A 63 -14.38 3.85 -16.73
C VAL A 63 -15.79 3.28 -16.56
N ALA A 64 -15.94 2.19 -15.80
CA ALA A 64 -17.21 1.52 -15.54
C ALA A 64 -17.35 1.19 -14.04
N PRO A 65 -17.85 2.11 -13.20
CA PRO A 65 -17.97 1.93 -11.75
C PRO A 65 -18.83 0.74 -11.33
N ALA A 66 -19.76 0.31 -12.19
CA ALA A 66 -20.66 -0.83 -11.94
C ALA A 66 -20.10 -2.18 -12.43
N ASN A 67 -18.87 -2.22 -12.98
CA ASN A 67 -18.30 -3.45 -13.51
C ASN A 67 -18.08 -4.49 -12.39
N ALA A 68 -18.86 -5.57 -12.42
CA ALA A 68 -18.86 -6.60 -11.38
C ALA A 68 -17.52 -7.34 -11.30
N HIS A 69 -16.88 -7.62 -12.45
CA HIS A 69 -15.58 -8.31 -12.51
C HIS A 69 -14.49 -7.48 -11.82
N ALA A 70 -14.37 -6.19 -12.18
CA ALA A 70 -13.38 -5.30 -11.59
C ALA A 70 -13.61 -5.10 -10.07
N ARG A 71 -14.87 -5.03 -9.62
CA ARG A 71 -15.20 -4.96 -8.19
C ARG A 71 -14.74 -6.22 -7.46
N ALA A 72 -15.11 -7.39 -7.94
CA ALA A 72 -14.72 -8.66 -7.34
C ALA A 72 -13.19 -8.86 -7.35
N GLY A 73 -12.53 -8.53 -8.46
CA GLY A 73 -11.08 -8.55 -8.59
C GLY A 73 -10.40 -7.63 -7.58
N LEU A 74 -10.86 -6.37 -7.45
CA LEU A 74 -10.32 -5.41 -6.50
C LEU A 74 -10.50 -5.86 -5.05
N VAL A 75 -11.67 -6.41 -4.69
CA VAL A 75 -11.91 -6.97 -3.35
C VAL A 75 -10.91 -8.09 -3.05
N THR A 76 -10.75 -9.04 -3.98
CA THR A 76 -9.80 -10.16 -3.81
C THR A 76 -8.37 -9.68 -3.63
N VAL A 77 -7.95 -8.67 -4.40
CA VAL A 77 -6.63 -8.06 -4.29
C VAL A 77 -6.44 -7.36 -2.95
N GLN A 78 -7.41 -6.56 -2.52
CA GLN A 78 -7.31 -5.81 -1.27
C GLN A 78 -7.30 -6.73 -0.05
N VAL A 79 -8.07 -7.82 -0.05
CA VAL A 79 -8.01 -8.85 1.00
C VAL A 79 -6.63 -9.51 1.04
N ARG A 80 -6.02 -9.83 -0.12
CA ARG A 80 -4.66 -10.38 -0.19
C ARG A 80 -3.62 -9.39 0.33
N ILE A 81 -3.72 -8.10 -0.03
CA ILE A 81 -2.85 -7.05 0.48
C ILE A 81 -2.99 -6.95 2.01
N ALA A 82 -4.22 -6.92 2.51
CA ALA A 82 -4.50 -6.87 3.95
C ALA A 82 -3.89 -8.07 4.69
N GLN A 83 -4.01 -9.27 4.11
CA GLN A 83 -3.42 -10.48 4.68
C GLN A 83 -1.89 -10.44 4.73
N THR A 84 -1.25 -9.90 3.68
CA THR A 84 0.20 -9.69 3.66
C THR A 84 0.63 -8.66 4.70
N LEU A 85 -0.12 -7.58 4.85
CA LEU A 85 0.13 -6.54 5.86
C LEU A 85 -0.11 -7.06 7.28
N PHE A 86 -1.14 -7.88 7.47
CA PHE A 86 -1.42 -8.55 8.74
C PHE A 86 -0.27 -9.48 9.16
N THR A 87 0.21 -10.35 8.27
CA THR A 87 1.38 -11.20 8.55
C THR A 87 2.65 -10.39 8.79
N ALA A 88 2.74 -9.19 8.22
CA ALA A 88 3.79 -8.22 8.49
C ALA A 88 3.56 -7.41 9.78
N SER A 89 2.54 -7.72 10.61
CA SER A 89 2.13 -6.98 11.83
C SER A 89 1.88 -5.47 11.59
N ARG A 90 1.52 -5.12 10.34
CA ARG A 90 1.13 -3.76 9.94
C ARG A 90 -0.38 -3.63 10.02
N PHE A 91 -0.92 -3.68 11.21
CA PHE A 91 -2.37 -3.79 11.46
C PHE A 91 -3.14 -2.59 10.91
N ASP A 92 -2.69 -1.36 11.18
CA ASP A 92 -3.34 -0.14 10.66
C ASP A 92 -3.43 -0.12 9.13
N ASP A 93 -2.39 -0.58 8.44
CA ASP A 93 -2.37 -0.61 6.98
C ASP A 93 -3.23 -1.76 6.44
N ALA A 94 -3.29 -2.89 7.16
CA ALA A 94 -4.17 -4.00 6.83
C ALA A 94 -5.65 -3.59 6.93
N VAL A 95 -6.03 -2.86 8.00
CA VAL A 95 -7.39 -2.31 8.16
C VAL A 95 -7.73 -1.36 7.02
N LYS A 96 -6.83 -0.44 6.64
CA LYS A 96 -7.05 0.46 5.49
C LYS A 96 -7.29 -0.30 4.17
N ALA A 97 -6.57 -1.39 3.94
CA ALA A 97 -6.79 -2.21 2.77
C ALA A 97 -8.17 -2.88 2.80
N LEU A 98 -8.61 -3.38 3.97
CA LEU A 98 -9.96 -3.93 4.15
C LEU A 98 -11.06 -2.88 4.00
N GLU A 99 -10.84 -1.65 4.44
CA GLU A 99 -11.79 -0.55 4.21
C GLU A 99 -11.99 -0.27 2.72
N VAL A 100 -10.91 -0.34 1.92
CA VAL A 100 -11.03 -0.22 0.46
C VAL A 100 -11.85 -1.38 -0.12
N ALA A 101 -11.61 -2.62 0.32
CA ALA A 101 -12.39 -3.78 -0.11
C ALA A 101 -13.88 -3.63 0.26
N ASN A 102 -14.17 -3.19 1.49
CA ASN A 102 -15.52 -3.05 2.03
C ASN A 102 -16.38 -2.05 1.25
N LYS A 103 -15.80 -1.03 0.62
CA LYS A 103 -16.51 -0.09 -0.27
C LYS A 103 -17.15 -0.78 -1.48
N TYR A 104 -16.62 -1.93 -1.90
CA TYR A 104 -17.09 -2.66 -3.08
C TYR A 104 -17.86 -3.94 -2.75
N ALA A 105 -17.66 -4.49 -1.54
CA ALA A 105 -18.35 -5.71 -1.06
C ALA A 105 -18.49 -5.67 0.46
N SER A 106 -19.48 -4.91 0.95
CA SER A 106 -19.72 -4.67 2.38
C SER A 106 -20.15 -5.89 3.19
N SER A 107 -20.52 -7.00 2.56
CA SER A 107 -20.96 -8.24 3.22
C SER A 107 -20.08 -9.45 2.87
N ASP A 108 -18.83 -9.21 2.48
CA ASP A 108 -17.90 -10.31 2.19
C ASP A 108 -17.31 -10.88 3.49
N VAL A 109 -17.68 -12.12 3.78
CA VAL A 109 -17.27 -12.85 5.00
C VAL A 109 -15.73 -12.88 5.19
N ARG A 110 -14.96 -12.85 4.10
CA ARG A 110 -13.49 -12.82 4.17
C ARG A 110 -12.98 -11.52 4.77
N ILE A 111 -13.64 -10.39 4.48
CA ILE A 111 -13.30 -9.07 5.02
C ILE A 111 -13.57 -9.06 6.52
N GLU A 112 -14.76 -9.51 6.94
CA GLU A 112 -15.15 -9.55 8.36
C GLU A 112 -14.25 -10.49 9.17
N ALA A 113 -13.97 -11.68 8.64
CA ALA A 113 -13.11 -12.65 9.31
C ALA A 113 -11.68 -12.12 9.50
N LEU A 114 -11.10 -11.51 8.47
CA LEU A 114 -9.74 -10.95 8.56
C LEU A 114 -9.70 -9.72 9.47
N HIS A 115 -10.72 -8.87 9.45
CA HIS A 115 -10.83 -7.72 10.35
C HIS A 115 -10.85 -8.17 11.82
N SER A 116 -11.68 -9.18 12.16
CA SER A 116 -11.71 -9.75 13.49
C SER A 116 -10.38 -10.35 13.92
N GLN A 117 -9.65 -11.03 13.02
CA GLN A 117 -8.30 -11.55 13.31
C GLN A 117 -7.30 -10.43 13.60
N ILE A 118 -7.38 -9.33 12.84
CA ILE A 118 -6.52 -8.16 13.05
C ILE A 118 -6.80 -7.54 14.40
N GLU A 119 -8.06 -7.30 14.76
CA GLU A 119 -8.44 -6.75 16.06
C GLU A 119 -7.96 -7.62 17.24
N GLN A 120 -8.14 -8.93 17.12
CA GLN A 120 -7.66 -9.86 18.17
C GLN A 120 -6.14 -9.83 18.33
N ALA A 121 -5.40 -9.77 17.22
CA ALA A 121 -3.94 -9.68 17.24
C ALA A 121 -3.46 -8.33 17.82
N GLU A 122 -4.18 -7.25 17.51
CA GLU A 122 -3.90 -5.92 18.04
C GLU A 122 -4.10 -5.83 19.53
N ILE A 123 -5.24 -6.34 20.03
CA ILE A 123 -5.53 -6.43 21.46
C ILE A 123 -4.45 -7.27 22.17
N LYS A 124 -4.09 -8.43 21.62
CA LYS A 124 -3.03 -9.27 22.19
C LYS A 124 -1.71 -8.52 22.27
N ARG A 125 -1.31 -7.84 21.20
CA ARG A 125 -0.09 -7.01 21.18
C ARG A 125 -0.12 -5.93 22.27
N ASP A 126 -1.23 -5.22 22.37
CA ASP A 126 -1.38 -4.12 23.33
C ASP A 126 -1.35 -4.60 24.78
N ILE A 127 -1.93 -5.77 25.06
CA ILE A 127 -1.83 -6.42 26.40
C ILE A 127 -0.37 -6.73 26.71
N VAL A 128 0.38 -7.33 25.79
CA VAL A 128 1.80 -7.66 25.99
C VAL A 128 2.61 -6.40 26.23
N VAL A 129 2.46 -5.38 25.40
CA VAL A 129 3.21 -4.11 25.51
C VAL A 129 2.84 -3.35 26.79
N SER A 130 1.58 -3.44 27.25
CA SER A 130 1.13 -2.80 28.50
C SER A 130 1.72 -3.47 29.74
N ASN A 131 1.77 -4.80 29.70
CA ASN A 131 2.23 -5.57 30.87
C ASN A 131 3.77 -5.57 30.99
N TYR A 132 4.49 -5.24 29.93
CA TYR A 132 5.96 -5.24 29.90
C TYR A 132 6.51 -3.88 29.46
N PRO A 133 6.77 -2.96 30.42
CA PRO A 133 7.24 -1.59 30.13
C PRO A 133 8.50 -1.52 29.25
N SER A 134 9.42 -2.49 29.39
CA SER A 134 10.64 -2.56 28.57
C SER A 134 10.36 -2.67 27.08
N TYR A 135 9.30 -3.39 26.68
CA TYR A 135 8.89 -3.46 25.28
C TYR A 135 8.43 -2.09 24.77
N ARG A 136 7.75 -1.31 25.62
CA ARG A 136 7.33 0.04 25.29
C ARG A 136 8.52 0.98 25.10
N GLU A 137 9.52 0.89 25.99
CA GLU A 137 10.74 1.70 25.91
C GLU A 137 11.59 1.32 24.71
N THR A 138 11.78 0.03 24.45
CA THR A 138 12.50 -0.48 23.27
C THR A 138 11.81 -0.03 21.97
N GLY A 139 10.48 -0.14 21.89
CA GLY A 139 9.72 0.33 20.74
C GLY A 139 9.84 1.84 20.51
N ALA A 140 9.88 2.63 21.60
CA ALA A 140 10.09 4.07 21.52
C ALA A 140 11.53 4.42 21.07
N ALA A 141 12.53 3.67 21.55
CA ALA A 141 13.93 3.82 21.11
C ALA A 141 14.10 3.49 19.63
N LEU A 142 13.53 2.39 19.16
CA LEU A 142 13.54 2.03 17.73
C LEU A 142 12.92 3.11 16.85
N ARG A 143 11.75 3.64 17.24
CA ARG A 143 11.09 4.74 16.50
C ARG A 143 11.98 5.99 16.38
N ARG A 144 12.68 6.37 17.47
CA ARG A 144 13.63 7.49 17.44
C ARG A 144 14.80 7.22 16.50
N SER A 145 15.36 6.01 16.52
CA SER A 145 16.45 5.62 15.62
C SER A 145 16.02 5.64 14.16
N PHE A 146 14.83 5.14 13.81
CA PHE A 146 14.30 5.24 12.45
C PHE A 146 14.04 6.68 12.00
N ALA A 147 13.61 7.56 12.91
CA ALA A 147 13.48 8.98 12.62
C ALA A 147 14.84 9.62 12.29
N GLY A 148 15.90 9.25 13.01
CA GLY A 148 17.29 9.67 12.72
C GLY A 148 17.75 9.22 11.33
N VAL A 149 17.54 7.95 11.00
CA VAL A 149 17.86 7.40 9.67
C VAL A 149 17.14 8.16 8.55
N LYS A 150 15.85 8.50 8.75
CA LYS A 150 15.10 9.32 7.79
C LYS A 150 15.73 10.69 7.58
N THR A 151 16.15 11.37 8.67
CA THR A 151 16.81 12.68 8.58
C THR A 151 18.12 12.57 7.82
N GLN A 152 18.98 11.60 8.14
CA GLN A 152 20.25 11.37 7.43
C GLN A 152 20.03 11.07 5.94
N SER A 153 18.98 10.30 5.60
CA SER A 153 18.63 10.04 4.19
C SER A 153 18.30 11.33 3.43
N LEU A 154 17.59 12.26 4.07
CA LEU A 154 17.26 13.54 3.47
C LEU A 154 18.51 14.43 3.32
N GLU A 155 19.43 14.40 4.26
CA GLU A 155 20.71 15.13 4.19
C GLU A 155 21.59 14.62 3.05
N ILE A 156 21.69 13.28 2.88
CA ILE A 156 22.41 12.66 1.76
C ILE A 156 21.78 13.07 0.42
N ALA A 157 20.46 13.02 0.32
CA ALA A 157 19.74 13.43 -0.89
C ALA A 157 19.99 14.92 -1.21
N ALA A 158 20.00 15.78 -0.20
CA ALA A 158 20.33 17.19 -0.36
C ALA A 158 21.77 17.42 -0.79
N ALA A 159 22.74 16.63 -0.28
CA ALA A 159 24.13 16.71 -0.70
C ALA A 159 24.30 16.27 -2.16
N LEU A 160 23.66 15.20 -2.57
CA LEU A 160 23.67 14.75 -3.98
C LEU A 160 23.03 15.80 -4.90
N HIS A 161 21.93 16.40 -4.48
CA HIS A 161 21.29 17.47 -5.26
C HIS A 161 22.20 18.71 -5.40
N ARG A 162 22.94 19.08 -4.34
CA ARG A 162 23.94 20.17 -4.45
C ARG A 162 25.06 19.83 -5.43
N PHE A 163 25.52 18.58 -5.45
CA PHE A 163 26.55 18.14 -6.40
C PHE A 163 26.12 18.36 -7.85
N ASP A 164 24.85 18.20 -8.20
CA ASP A 164 24.31 18.43 -9.56
C ASP A 164 24.59 19.85 -10.07
N TYR A 165 24.78 20.82 -9.17
CA TYR A 165 25.04 22.21 -9.52
C TYR A 165 26.51 22.62 -9.30
N THR A 166 27.17 22.08 -8.28
CA THR A 166 28.52 22.50 -7.86
C THR A 166 29.60 21.67 -8.50
N TYR A 167 29.30 20.42 -8.87
CA TYR A 167 30.25 19.40 -9.33
C TYR A 167 31.40 19.19 -8.33
N ASP A 168 31.19 19.47 -7.05
CA ASP A 168 32.20 19.28 -6.00
C ASP A 168 32.32 17.79 -5.64
N SER A 169 33.43 17.20 -6.06
CA SER A 169 33.76 15.80 -5.80
C SER A 169 33.92 15.48 -4.31
N THR A 170 34.18 16.46 -3.47
CA THR A 170 34.28 16.29 -2.02
C THR A 170 32.93 16.01 -1.42
N GLU A 171 31.90 16.78 -1.80
CA GLU A 171 30.50 16.57 -1.38
C GLU A 171 29.99 15.22 -1.86
N LEU A 172 30.27 14.85 -3.11
CA LEU A 172 29.90 13.55 -3.65
C LEU A 172 30.54 12.39 -2.86
N THR A 173 31.83 12.47 -2.59
CA THR A 173 32.54 11.44 -1.83
C THR A 173 31.99 11.30 -0.41
N LEU A 174 31.68 12.42 0.23
CA LEU A 174 31.05 12.43 1.54
C LEU A 174 29.67 11.78 1.51
N ALA A 175 28.81 12.15 0.55
CA ALA A 175 27.48 11.59 0.39
C ALA A 175 27.52 10.08 0.14
N ILE A 176 28.45 9.59 -0.68
CA ILE A 176 28.66 8.16 -0.91
C ILE A 176 29.03 7.44 0.39
N ARG A 177 29.99 7.97 1.16
CA ARG A 177 30.38 7.37 2.45
C ARG A 177 29.22 7.32 3.42
N GLN A 178 28.49 8.43 3.57
CA GLN A 178 27.31 8.50 4.43
C GLN A 178 26.22 7.52 3.98
N SER A 179 26.06 7.30 2.69
CA SER A 179 25.09 6.35 2.13
C SER A 179 25.42 4.90 2.52
N TYR A 180 26.69 4.50 2.50
CA TYR A 180 27.14 3.18 2.99
C TYR A 180 26.91 3.01 4.49
N GLU A 181 27.22 4.04 5.26
CA GLU A 181 27.00 4.04 6.71
C GLU A 181 25.50 3.95 7.04
N LEU A 182 24.66 4.73 6.35
CA LEU A 182 23.23 4.69 6.49
C LEU A 182 22.66 3.29 6.14
N SER A 183 23.12 2.67 5.06
CA SER A 183 22.72 1.31 4.69
C SER A 183 23.04 0.30 5.80
N SER A 184 24.22 0.39 6.40
CA SER A 184 24.64 -0.44 7.54
C SER A 184 23.75 -0.19 8.78
N GLN A 185 23.38 1.05 9.05
CA GLN A 185 22.48 1.40 10.16
C GLN A 185 21.06 0.86 9.92
N VAL A 186 20.54 0.99 8.71
CA VAL A 186 19.22 0.46 8.33
C VAL A 186 19.17 -1.05 8.55
N THR A 187 20.16 -1.79 8.10
CA THR A 187 20.23 -3.24 8.29
C THR A 187 20.18 -3.60 9.78
N ARG A 188 21.02 -2.97 10.60
CA ARG A 188 21.02 -3.22 12.06
C ARG A 188 19.71 -2.87 12.73
N LEU A 189 19.06 -1.78 12.32
CA LEU A 189 17.76 -1.38 12.87
C LEU A 189 16.66 -2.34 12.45
N THR A 190 16.72 -2.85 11.23
CA THR A 190 15.77 -3.85 10.72
C THR A 190 15.88 -5.15 11.52
N ASP A 191 17.09 -5.63 11.77
CA ASP A 191 17.31 -6.83 12.58
C ASP A 191 16.78 -6.65 14.01
N ARG A 192 17.04 -5.48 14.64
CA ARG A 192 16.48 -5.16 15.96
C ARG A 192 14.96 -5.10 15.96
N LEU A 193 14.35 -4.54 14.91
CA LEU A 193 12.90 -4.48 14.78
C LEU A 193 12.31 -5.89 14.65
N LEU A 194 12.94 -6.77 13.89
CA LEU A 194 12.52 -8.17 13.75
C LEU A 194 12.61 -8.91 15.10
N GLN A 195 13.72 -8.74 15.84
CA GLN A 195 13.88 -9.32 17.17
C GLN A 195 12.82 -8.79 18.15
N TYR A 196 12.63 -7.47 18.18
CA TYR A 196 11.60 -6.85 19.01
C TYR A 196 10.20 -7.41 18.69
N ARG A 197 9.88 -7.51 17.41
CA ARG A 197 8.61 -8.08 16.96
C ARG A 197 8.45 -9.53 17.42
N GLN A 198 9.47 -10.36 17.26
CA GLN A 198 9.43 -11.75 17.71
C GLN A 198 9.21 -11.86 19.23
N LEU A 199 9.86 -11.00 20.01
CA LEU A 199 9.66 -10.95 21.47
C LEU A 199 8.23 -10.56 21.83
N VAL A 200 7.65 -9.55 21.21
CA VAL A 200 6.27 -9.13 21.44
C VAL A 200 5.28 -10.22 21.03
N ASP A 201 5.50 -10.84 19.86
CA ASP A 201 4.63 -11.90 19.34
C ASP A 201 4.69 -13.18 20.18
N SER A 202 5.85 -13.50 20.77
CA SER A 202 6.00 -14.66 21.67
C SER A 202 5.30 -14.47 23.01
N GLY A 203 5.05 -13.21 23.41
CA GLY A 203 4.44 -12.90 24.71
C GLY A 203 5.26 -13.37 25.92
N ILE A 204 6.58 -13.58 25.75
CA ILE A 204 7.45 -14.04 26.85
C ILE A 204 7.61 -12.90 27.86
N PRO A 205 7.28 -13.13 29.14
CA PRO A 205 7.50 -12.14 30.20
C PRO A 205 9.00 -11.85 30.37
N GLU A 206 9.31 -10.60 30.64
CA GLU A 206 10.66 -10.10 30.93
C GLU A 206 11.38 -10.82 32.06
N ASN A 207 10.65 -11.53 32.92
CA ASN A 207 11.12 -12.19 34.14
C ASN A 207 11.40 -13.69 34.00
N VAL A 208 11.53 -14.24 32.82
CA VAL A 208 12.10 -15.57 32.65
C VAL A 208 13.60 -15.44 32.80
N ASP A 209 14.05 -15.58 34.03
CA ASP A 209 15.45 -15.64 34.51
C ASP A 209 16.44 -14.86 33.62
N SER A 210 16.82 -13.70 34.15
CA SER A 210 17.86 -12.78 33.59
C SER A 210 19.24 -13.40 33.31
N THR A 211 19.38 -14.69 33.54
CA THR A 211 20.60 -15.46 33.30
C THR A 211 20.66 -16.15 31.95
N ALA A 212 19.53 -16.29 31.23
CA ALA A 212 19.48 -16.99 29.93
C ALA A 212 19.24 -16.10 28.72
N ILE A 213 18.68 -14.89 28.90
CA ILE A 213 18.49 -13.92 27.84
C ILE A 213 19.05 -12.59 28.35
N THR A 214 20.35 -12.44 28.34
CA THR A 214 20.96 -11.11 28.37
C THR A 214 20.41 -10.40 27.14
N PRO A 215 19.56 -9.34 27.28
CA PRO A 215 19.28 -8.49 26.13
C PRO A 215 20.67 -8.06 25.66
N PRO A 216 20.99 -8.22 24.38
CA PRO A 216 22.32 -7.83 23.93
C PRO A 216 22.51 -6.38 24.39
N SER A 217 23.55 -6.15 25.18
CA SER A 217 23.90 -4.82 25.75
C SER A 217 24.01 -3.72 24.69
N SER A 218 23.90 -4.11 23.45
CA SER A 218 23.83 -3.27 22.26
C SER A 218 22.45 -2.64 21.96
N LEU A 219 21.43 -2.83 22.81
CA LEU A 219 20.15 -2.10 22.70
C LEU A 219 20.21 -0.70 23.34
N LEU A 220 21.32 -0.38 24.02
CA LEU A 220 21.58 0.98 24.49
C LEU A 220 21.79 1.93 23.30
N PRO A 221 21.29 3.17 23.38
CA PRO A 221 21.47 4.14 22.33
C PRO A 221 22.96 4.31 22.03
N LEU A 222 23.32 4.24 20.77
CA LEU A 222 24.62 4.69 20.29
C LEU A 222 24.75 6.19 20.58
N PRO A 223 25.92 6.65 21.02
CA PRO A 223 26.17 8.06 21.25
C PRO A 223 25.93 8.91 19.99
#